data_17d8f68cdc232b512d4f5f260d707d6b
#
_entry.id   17d8f68cdc232b512d4f5f260d707d6b
#
_cell.length_a   1.000
_cell.length_b   1.000
_cell.length_c   1.000
_cell.angle_alpha   90.00
_cell.angle_beta   90.00
_cell.angle_gamma   90.00
#
_symmetry.space_group_name_H-M   'P 1'
#
loop_
_entity.id
_entity.type
_entity.pdbx_description
1 polymer ?
#
loop_
_entity_poly.entity_id
_entity_poly.type
_entity_poly.pdbx_seq_one_letter_code
_entity_poly.pdbx_strand_id
1 'polypeptide(L)'
;ETIQILRGIRERYEEFHNVTITDESLIEAVNLSSRYITERFLPDKAVDVIDEAAAKIMLKASSLPIEIKQLMQEQEKLEAEVAIAKQKEDAEMQKMLKSQLTTIKRKVNKLPEEQRVLAAPTVDENVIAEIVSAWTKVPITKINSEETQRLITMDKEIEKHIVGQRDAVKALVRAVKRAKVGLKDPKRPTGSFLFLGPTGVGKSELAKRLAENLFGSIDNMIRIDMSEYMEKHTVSRLIGSPPGYVGFESGGVLTESIRRKPYQLILLDEI
;
A
#
# COMPACT_ATOMS: atom_id res chain seq x y z
N GLU A 1 -13.50 4.60 16.75
CA GLU A 1 -12.68 4.63 17.96
C GLU A 1 -11.20 4.85 17.60
N THR A 2 -10.53 3.96 16.87
CA THR A 2 -9.10 4.12 16.47
C THR A 2 -8.81 5.45 15.77
N ILE A 3 -9.64 5.89 14.83
CA ILE A 3 -9.48 7.20 14.14
C ILE A 3 -9.49 8.35 15.15
N GLN A 4 -10.31 8.28 16.19
CA GLN A 4 -10.37 9.32 17.23
C GLN A 4 -9.09 9.34 18.07
N ILE A 5 -8.52 8.16 18.37
CA ILE A 5 -7.22 8.04 19.04
C ILE A 5 -6.14 8.70 18.21
N LEU A 6 -6.08 8.37 16.90
CA LEU A 6 -5.08 8.94 15.98
C LEU A 6 -5.21 10.48 15.87
N ARG A 7 -6.43 11.00 15.80
CA ARG A 7 -6.66 12.46 15.83
C ARG A 7 -6.14 13.09 17.13
N GLY A 8 -6.27 12.40 18.26
CA GLY A 8 -5.79 12.89 19.55
C GLY A 8 -4.27 12.93 19.70
N ILE A 9 -3.54 12.07 18.97
CA ILE A 9 -2.07 12.02 19.00
C ILE A 9 -1.43 12.75 17.82
N ARG A 10 -2.22 13.18 16.80
CA ARG A 10 -1.74 13.79 15.55
C ARG A 10 -0.77 14.93 15.78
N GLU A 11 -1.15 15.92 16.60
CA GLU A 11 -0.33 17.11 16.85
C GLU A 11 1.08 16.76 17.37
N ARG A 12 1.19 15.75 18.24
CA ARG A 12 2.49 15.29 18.76
C ARG A 12 3.38 14.69 17.68
N TYR A 13 2.80 13.94 16.72
CA TYR A 13 3.56 13.37 15.61
C TYR A 13 3.92 14.44 14.58
N GLU A 14 3.04 15.41 14.33
CA GLU A 14 3.30 16.57 13.47
C GLU A 14 4.48 17.40 14.02
N GLU A 15 4.47 17.70 15.33
CA GLU A 15 5.56 18.41 15.98
C GLU A 15 6.87 17.62 15.98
N PHE A 16 6.82 16.33 16.30
CA PHE A 16 8.02 15.48 16.40
C PHE A 16 8.72 15.31 15.05
N HIS A 17 7.96 15.06 13.99
CA HIS A 17 8.49 14.84 12.64
C HIS A 17 8.55 16.12 11.80
N ASN A 18 8.02 17.22 12.28
CA ASN A 18 7.90 18.49 11.55
C ASN A 18 7.22 18.28 10.16
N VAL A 19 6.06 17.63 10.17
CA VAL A 19 5.24 17.30 8.99
C VAL A 19 3.78 17.62 9.28
N THR A 20 2.98 17.81 8.24
CA THR A 20 1.52 17.92 8.37
C THR A 20 0.87 16.58 8.05
N ILE A 21 -0.06 16.12 8.88
CA ILE A 21 -0.79 14.85 8.69
C ILE A 21 -2.25 15.16 8.36
N THR A 22 -2.71 14.76 7.17
CA THR A 22 -4.09 15.01 6.74
C THR A 22 -5.07 14.08 7.47
N ASP A 23 -6.33 14.50 7.59
CA ASP A 23 -7.37 13.65 8.19
C ASP A 23 -7.66 12.41 7.35
N GLU A 24 -7.58 12.56 6.03
CA GLU A 24 -7.71 11.48 5.06
C GLU A 24 -6.63 10.41 5.27
N SER A 25 -5.39 10.82 5.54
CA SER A 25 -4.30 9.86 5.81
C SER A 25 -4.52 9.06 7.10
N LEU A 26 -5.11 9.67 8.15
CA LEU A 26 -5.46 8.96 9.38
C LEU A 26 -6.53 7.89 9.13
N ILE A 27 -7.55 8.24 8.35
CA ILE A 27 -8.63 7.30 7.98
C ILE A 27 -8.05 6.16 7.16
N GLU A 28 -7.21 6.47 6.18
CA GLU A 28 -6.61 5.47 5.30
C GLU A 28 -5.61 4.58 6.04
N ALA A 29 -4.84 5.10 7.01
CA ALA A 29 -3.96 4.32 7.87
C ALA A 29 -4.74 3.24 8.65
N VAL A 30 -5.91 3.58 9.19
CA VAL A 30 -6.78 2.61 9.89
C VAL A 30 -7.33 1.58 8.90
N ASN A 31 -7.84 2.01 7.77
CA ASN A 31 -8.48 1.14 6.78
C ASN A 31 -7.47 0.14 6.18
N LEU A 32 -6.32 0.65 5.72
CA LEU A 32 -5.31 -0.19 5.08
C LEU A 32 -4.61 -1.10 6.08
N SER A 33 -4.24 -0.59 7.28
CA SER A 33 -3.63 -1.44 8.30
C SER A 33 -4.58 -2.54 8.78
N SER A 34 -5.89 -2.23 8.97
CA SER A 34 -6.89 -3.21 9.34
C SER A 34 -7.03 -4.32 8.30
N ARG A 35 -7.00 -3.96 7.02
CA ARG A 35 -7.23 -4.86 5.90
C ARG A 35 -6.00 -5.69 5.51
N TYR A 36 -4.81 -5.10 5.57
CA TYR A 36 -3.59 -5.69 4.99
C TYR A 36 -2.55 -6.13 6.02
N ILE A 37 -2.56 -5.57 7.23
CA ILE A 37 -1.64 -5.95 8.31
C ILE A 37 -2.40 -6.83 9.31
N THR A 38 -2.18 -8.15 9.23
CA THR A 38 -2.91 -9.14 10.04
C THR A 38 -2.20 -9.53 11.33
N GLU A 39 -0.88 -9.29 11.43
CA GLU A 39 -0.06 -9.74 12.56
C GLU A 39 -0.16 -8.86 13.80
N ARG A 40 -0.71 -7.65 13.67
CA ARG A 40 -0.83 -6.66 14.75
C ARG A 40 -2.26 -6.19 14.93
N PHE A 41 -2.58 -5.66 16.10
CA PHE A 41 -3.90 -5.17 16.44
C PHE A 41 -4.01 -3.65 16.28
N LEU A 42 -5.23 -3.14 16.13
CA LEU A 42 -5.53 -1.73 16.23
C LEU A 42 -5.60 -1.35 17.74
N PRO A 43 -5.15 -0.14 18.12
CA PRO A 43 -4.69 0.98 17.27
C PRO A 43 -3.23 0.90 16.84
N ASP A 44 -2.39 0.08 17.47
CA ASP A 44 -0.93 0.10 17.36
C ASP A 44 -0.44 0.05 15.92
N LYS A 45 -0.94 -0.87 15.11
CA LYS A 45 -0.52 -0.97 13.70
C LYS A 45 -0.82 0.26 12.87
N ALA A 46 -1.87 1.01 13.18
CA ALA A 46 -2.19 2.26 12.48
C ALA A 46 -1.30 3.41 12.95
N VAL A 47 -0.94 3.44 14.23
CA VAL A 47 0.04 4.38 14.80
C VAL A 47 1.41 4.16 14.15
N ASP A 48 1.89 2.91 14.09
CA ASP A 48 3.17 2.56 13.48
C ASP A 48 3.23 2.99 11.99
N VAL A 49 2.14 2.81 11.23
CA VAL A 49 2.07 3.23 9.82
C VAL A 49 2.18 4.75 9.69
N ILE A 50 1.54 5.52 10.58
CA ILE A 50 1.60 6.98 10.55
C ILE A 50 3.01 7.45 10.94
N ASP A 51 3.61 6.87 11.96
CA ASP A 51 4.95 7.19 12.42
C ASP A 51 5.98 6.98 11.30
N GLU A 52 5.96 5.83 10.65
CA GLU A 52 6.87 5.53 9.53
C GLU A 52 6.60 6.42 8.31
N ALA A 53 5.34 6.74 8.02
CA ALA A 53 4.98 7.66 6.94
C ALA A 53 5.53 9.06 7.22
N ALA A 54 5.37 9.57 8.45
CA ALA A 54 5.88 10.86 8.87
C ALA A 54 7.42 10.90 8.82
N ALA A 55 8.09 9.86 9.34
CA ALA A 55 9.55 9.73 9.26
C ALA A 55 10.07 9.70 7.82
N LYS A 56 9.39 8.98 6.93
CA LYS A 56 9.74 8.92 5.50
C LYS A 56 9.65 10.29 4.82
N ILE A 57 8.60 11.03 5.08
CA ILE A 57 8.41 12.38 4.52
C ILE A 57 9.44 13.36 5.09
N MET A 58 9.69 13.32 6.40
CA MET A 58 10.74 14.12 7.06
C MET A 58 12.12 13.85 6.44
N LEU A 59 12.48 12.58 6.23
CA LEU A 59 13.75 12.22 5.60
C LEU A 59 13.84 12.74 4.16
N LYS A 60 12.77 12.62 3.36
CA LYS A 60 12.71 13.20 2.01
C LYS A 60 12.86 14.72 2.06
N ALA A 61 12.18 15.42 2.97
CA ALA A 61 12.30 16.87 3.15
C ALA A 61 13.71 17.28 3.63
N SER A 62 14.35 16.44 4.46
CA SER A 62 15.72 16.70 4.92
C SER A 62 16.78 16.60 3.82
N SER A 63 16.49 15.93 2.72
CA SER A 63 17.38 15.82 1.56
C SER A 63 17.35 17.02 0.62
N LEU A 64 16.46 18.00 0.86
CA LEU A 64 16.39 19.23 0.06
C LEU A 64 17.67 20.05 0.15
N PRO A 65 18.10 20.70 -0.96
CA PRO A 65 19.22 21.65 -0.94
C PRO A 65 19.04 22.75 0.09
N ILE A 66 20.15 23.18 0.67
CA ILE A 66 20.17 24.21 1.75
C ILE A 66 19.46 25.49 1.31
N GLU A 67 19.64 25.88 0.04
CA GLU A 67 19.04 27.08 -0.55
C GLU A 67 17.51 27.03 -0.53
N ILE A 68 16.92 25.87 -0.80
CA ILE A 68 15.46 25.68 -0.78
C ILE A 68 14.95 25.72 0.66
N LYS A 69 15.66 25.09 1.60
CA LYS A 69 15.31 25.15 3.03
C LYS A 69 15.32 26.59 3.56
N GLN A 70 16.31 27.38 3.15
CA GLN A 70 16.38 28.80 3.54
C GLN A 70 15.21 29.61 2.98
N LEU A 71 14.85 29.40 1.71
CA LEU A 71 13.68 30.06 1.11
C LEU A 71 12.38 29.74 1.83
N MET A 72 12.23 28.51 2.32
CA MET A 72 11.07 28.08 3.05
C MET A 72 11.01 28.68 4.45
N GLN A 73 12.12 28.66 5.18
CA GLN A 73 12.20 29.30 6.49
C GLN A 73 11.93 30.79 6.40
N GLU A 74 12.38 31.45 5.33
CA GLU A 74 12.10 32.86 5.07
C GLU A 74 10.61 33.09 4.76
N GLN A 75 9.98 32.18 3.99
CA GLN A 75 8.54 32.22 3.74
C GLN A 75 7.74 32.10 5.04
N GLU A 76 8.05 31.11 5.86
CA GLU A 76 7.37 30.84 7.13
C GLU A 76 7.50 32.03 8.11
N LYS A 77 8.71 32.60 8.23
CA LYS A 77 8.93 33.80 9.04
C LYS A 77 8.08 34.96 8.58
N LEU A 78 8.06 35.23 7.27
CA LEU A 78 7.25 36.30 6.71
C LEU A 78 5.75 36.06 6.86
N GLU A 79 5.27 34.83 6.78
CA GLU A 79 3.87 34.48 7.04
C GLU A 79 3.50 34.74 8.51
N ALA A 80 4.37 34.37 9.45
CA ALA A 80 4.19 34.66 10.87
C ALA A 80 4.19 36.20 11.14
N GLU A 81 5.13 36.95 10.54
CA GLU A 81 5.19 38.40 10.67
C GLU A 81 3.95 39.09 10.08
N VAL A 82 3.44 38.62 8.93
CA VAL A 82 2.18 39.10 8.35
C VAL A 82 0.99 38.86 9.29
N ALA A 83 0.94 37.69 9.96
CA ALA A 83 -0.10 37.37 10.92
C ALA A 83 -0.05 38.33 12.14
N ILE A 84 1.16 38.61 12.66
CA ILE A 84 1.36 39.54 13.77
C ILE A 84 1.01 40.98 13.37
N ALA A 85 1.43 41.44 12.18
CA ALA A 85 1.09 42.77 11.67
C ALA A 85 -0.41 42.93 11.43
N LYS A 86 -1.12 41.85 11.08
CA LYS A 86 -2.56 41.83 10.95
C LYS A 86 -3.26 41.98 12.30
N GLN A 87 -2.75 41.41 13.37
CA GLN A 87 -3.25 41.56 14.73
C GLN A 87 -3.04 42.98 15.28
N LYS A 88 -1.96 43.66 14.85
CA LYS A 88 -1.61 45.02 15.28
C LYS A 88 -2.24 46.12 14.41
N GLU A 89 -3.05 45.77 13.41
CA GLU A 89 -3.71 46.68 12.47
C GLU A 89 -2.77 47.63 11.70
N ASP A 90 -1.48 47.28 11.58
CA ASP A 90 -0.49 48.09 10.86
C ASP A 90 -0.58 47.82 9.35
N ALA A 91 -1.30 48.69 8.64
CA ALA A 91 -1.58 48.53 7.22
C ALA A 91 -0.35 48.70 6.30
N GLU A 92 0.58 49.58 6.69
CA GLU A 92 1.80 49.80 5.89
C GLU A 92 2.79 48.60 5.99
N MET A 93 3.00 48.12 7.20
CA MET A 93 3.80 46.94 7.48
C MET A 93 3.24 45.70 6.78
N GLN A 94 1.91 45.50 6.85
CA GLN A 94 1.23 44.42 6.12
C GLN A 94 1.45 44.46 4.60
N LYS A 95 1.40 45.63 3.99
CA LYS A 95 1.58 45.82 2.55
C LYS A 95 3.01 45.49 2.14
N MET A 96 3.99 45.91 2.91
CA MET A 96 5.41 45.63 2.69
C MET A 96 5.73 44.14 2.82
N LEU A 97 5.31 43.50 3.91
CA LEU A 97 5.52 42.07 4.16
C LEU A 97 4.79 41.18 3.11
N LYS A 98 3.58 41.54 2.70
CA LYS A 98 2.86 40.85 1.62
C LYS A 98 3.59 40.93 0.27
N SER A 99 4.24 42.04 -0.04
CA SER A 99 5.03 42.18 -1.28
C SER A 99 6.25 41.25 -1.27
N GLN A 100 6.97 41.17 -0.14
CA GLN A 100 8.08 40.26 0.06
C GLN A 100 7.64 38.80 -0.01
N LEU A 101 6.56 38.45 0.69
CA LEU A 101 5.97 37.11 0.65
C LEU A 101 5.59 36.68 -0.77
N THR A 102 5.00 37.61 -1.56
CA THR A 102 4.65 37.34 -2.95
C THR A 102 5.88 37.04 -3.81
N THR A 103 7.00 37.71 -3.54
CA THR A 103 8.26 37.49 -4.25
C THR A 103 8.85 36.13 -3.93
N ILE A 104 8.82 35.72 -2.65
CA ILE A 104 9.30 34.41 -2.21
C ILE A 104 8.39 33.32 -2.74
N LYS A 105 7.07 33.45 -2.65
CA LYS A 105 6.11 32.51 -3.23
C LYS A 105 6.33 32.29 -4.74
N ARG A 106 6.67 33.35 -5.49
CA ARG A 106 7.03 33.20 -6.90
C ARG A 106 8.33 32.42 -7.11
N LYS A 107 9.33 32.55 -6.24
CA LYS A 107 10.56 31.76 -6.30
C LYS A 107 10.28 30.29 -6.00
N VAL A 108 9.50 30.01 -4.95
CA VAL A 108 9.09 28.64 -4.59
C VAL A 108 8.26 27.99 -5.69
N ASN A 109 7.33 28.72 -6.30
CA ASN A 109 6.50 28.20 -7.41
C ASN A 109 7.30 27.92 -8.72
N LYS A 110 8.49 28.44 -8.85
CA LYS A 110 9.41 28.13 -9.98
C LYS A 110 10.24 26.87 -9.76
N LEU A 111 10.24 26.31 -8.54
CA LEU A 111 10.93 25.06 -8.26
C LEU A 111 10.23 23.89 -8.99
N PRO A 112 10.99 22.82 -9.35
CA PRO A 112 10.42 21.58 -9.84
C PRO A 112 9.34 21.06 -8.89
N GLU A 113 8.30 20.44 -9.43
CA GLU A 113 7.13 19.98 -8.65
C GLU A 113 7.52 19.04 -7.50
N GLU A 114 8.48 18.15 -7.73
CA GLU A 114 9.02 17.25 -6.71
C GLU A 114 9.63 18.01 -5.52
N GLN A 115 10.41 19.07 -5.78
CA GLN A 115 11.03 19.87 -4.72
C GLN A 115 10.01 20.75 -4.00
N ARG A 116 8.96 21.19 -4.70
CA ARG A 116 7.88 21.98 -4.12
C ARG A 116 6.98 21.17 -3.20
N VAL A 117 6.71 19.91 -3.55
CA VAL A 117 5.95 18.97 -2.68
C VAL A 117 6.76 18.65 -1.42
N LEU A 118 8.08 18.48 -1.54
CA LEU A 118 8.96 18.27 -0.39
C LEU A 118 9.14 19.52 0.48
N ALA A 119 8.78 20.66 -0.06
CA ALA A 119 8.83 21.95 0.62
C ALA A 119 7.70 22.14 1.67
N ALA A 120 6.58 21.47 1.52
CA ALA A 120 5.52 21.38 2.52
C ALA A 120 5.31 19.89 2.86
N PRO A 121 6.12 19.33 3.78
CA PRO A 121 6.12 17.91 4.05
C PRO A 121 4.78 17.47 4.62
N THR A 122 3.94 16.88 3.76
CA THR A 122 2.59 16.46 4.10
C THR A 122 2.46 14.95 3.95
N VAL A 123 1.94 14.30 4.97
CA VAL A 123 1.56 12.89 4.94
C VAL A 123 0.14 12.81 4.41
N ASP A 124 0.01 12.37 3.17
CA ASP A 124 -1.26 12.12 2.50
C ASP A 124 -1.60 10.62 2.47
N GLU A 125 -2.77 10.30 1.94
CA GLU A 125 -3.23 8.92 1.75
C GLU A 125 -2.33 8.07 0.86
N ASN A 126 -1.61 8.69 -0.10
CA ASN A 126 -0.73 7.97 -1.01
C ASN A 126 0.54 7.50 -0.28
N VAL A 127 1.08 8.33 0.60
CA VAL A 127 2.23 7.96 1.44
C VAL A 127 1.87 6.79 2.35
N ILE A 128 0.68 6.81 2.97
CA ILE A 128 0.18 5.69 3.77
C ILE A 128 0.08 4.42 2.94
N ALA A 129 -0.48 4.49 1.74
CA ALA A 129 -0.57 3.36 0.83
C ALA A 129 0.81 2.82 0.42
N GLU A 130 1.80 3.70 0.20
CA GLU A 130 3.18 3.29 -0.06
C GLU A 130 3.80 2.52 1.11
N ILE A 131 3.61 2.98 2.37
CA ILE A 131 4.14 2.31 3.55
C ILE A 131 3.51 0.92 3.70
N VAL A 132 2.18 0.84 3.69
CA VAL A 132 1.48 -0.44 3.83
C VAL A 132 1.83 -1.39 2.68
N SER A 133 2.00 -0.87 1.46
CA SER A 133 2.47 -1.65 0.31
C SER A 133 3.89 -2.19 0.52
N ALA A 134 4.80 -1.38 1.07
CA ALA A 134 6.17 -1.80 1.37
C ALA A 134 6.21 -2.91 2.43
N TRP A 135 5.38 -2.82 3.46
CA TRP A 135 5.31 -3.83 4.54
C TRP A 135 4.68 -5.14 4.07
N THR A 136 3.57 -5.04 3.36
CA THR A 136 2.77 -6.21 2.97
C THR A 136 3.20 -6.82 1.65
N LYS A 137 4.04 -6.13 0.89
CA LYS A 137 4.40 -6.47 -0.50
C LYS A 137 3.19 -6.54 -1.45
N VAL A 138 2.08 -5.93 -1.07
CA VAL A 138 0.86 -5.81 -1.89
C VAL A 138 0.84 -4.43 -2.52
N PRO A 139 0.72 -4.28 -3.83
CA PRO A 139 0.55 -2.98 -4.47
C PRO A 139 -0.82 -2.40 -4.09
N ILE A 140 -0.83 -1.51 -3.08
CA ILE A 140 -2.06 -0.94 -2.50
C ILE A 140 -2.38 0.44 -3.10
N THR A 141 -1.47 1.00 -3.88
CA THR A 141 -1.70 2.30 -4.54
C THR A 141 -3.06 2.31 -5.21
N LYS A 142 -3.84 3.37 -4.97
CA LYS A 142 -5.15 3.59 -5.63
C LYS A 142 -4.99 3.21 -7.10
N ILE A 143 -6.02 2.54 -7.66
CA ILE A 143 -6.08 2.16 -9.07
C ILE A 143 -5.69 3.38 -9.91
N ASN A 144 -4.39 3.59 -10.04
CA ASN A 144 -3.85 4.61 -10.91
C ASN A 144 -4.12 4.17 -12.35
N SER A 145 -4.18 5.12 -13.25
CA SER A 145 -4.31 4.85 -14.68
C SER A 145 -3.42 3.71 -15.16
N GLU A 146 -2.23 3.54 -14.56
CA GLU A 146 -1.28 2.46 -14.85
C GLU A 146 -1.78 1.07 -14.39
N GLU A 147 -2.40 0.93 -13.21
CA GLU A 147 -2.94 -0.36 -12.76
C GLU A 147 -4.16 -0.77 -13.59
N THR A 148 -5.00 0.20 -13.95
CA THR A 148 -6.08 -0.02 -14.91
C THR A 148 -5.53 -0.48 -16.25
N GLN A 149 -4.47 0.16 -16.73
CA GLN A 149 -3.80 -0.20 -17.97
C GLN A 149 -3.19 -1.63 -17.89
N ARG A 150 -2.54 -1.97 -16.79
CA ARG A 150 -2.03 -3.34 -16.53
C ARG A 150 -3.13 -4.37 -16.53
N LEU A 151 -4.27 -4.10 -15.89
CA LEU A 151 -5.42 -5.00 -15.92
C LEU A 151 -6.01 -5.13 -17.33
N ILE A 152 -6.02 -4.05 -18.12
CA ILE A 152 -6.48 -4.09 -19.51
C ILE A 152 -5.57 -4.97 -20.39
N THR A 153 -4.25 -4.85 -20.20
CA THR A 153 -3.26 -5.55 -21.03
C THR A 153 -2.83 -6.91 -20.49
N MET A 154 -3.35 -7.33 -19.33
CA MET A 154 -2.96 -8.57 -18.64
C MET A 154 -3.07 -9.82 -19.52
N ASP A 155 -4.10 -9.91 -20.33
CA ASP A 155 -4.28 -11.02 -21.28
C ASP A 155 -3.12 -11.11 -22.27
N LYS A 156 -2.70 -9.99 -22.85
CA LYS A 156 -1.57 -9.93 -23.79
C LYS A 156 -0.23 -10.26 -23.12
N GLU A 157 -0.04 -9.79 -21.87
CA GLU A 157 1.18 -10.08 -21.12
C GLU A 157 1.30 -11.57 -20.78
N ILE A 158 0.21 -12.20 -20.37
CA ILE A 158 0.18 -13.65 -20.09
C ILE A 158 0.36 -14.45 -21.40
N GLU A 159 -0.27 -14.04 -22.50
CA GLU A 159 -0.14 -14.71 -23.81
C GLU A 159 1.28 -14.68 -24.39
N LYS A 160 2.14 -13.73 -23.97
CA LYS A 160 3.57 -13.73 -24.37
C LYS A 160 4.32 -14.96 -23.85
N HIS A 161 3.91 -15.49 -22.70
CA HIS A 161 4.59 -16.59 -22.02
C HIS A 161 3.88 -17.94 -22.24
N ILE A 162 2.57 -17.90 -22.56
CA ILE A 162 1.74 -19.09 -22.70
C ILE A 162 1.18 -19.14 -24.12
N VAL A 163 1.75 -20.04 -24.90
CA VAL A 163 1.37 -20.21 -26.30
C VAL A 163 0.21 -21.20 -26.42
N GLY A 164 -0.82 -20.85 -27.19
CA GLY A 164 -1.88 -21.77 -27.61
C GLY A 164 -3.06 -21.90 -26.66
N GLN A 165 -3.08 -21.21 -25.46
CA GLN A 165 -4.16 -21.32 -24.45
C GLN A 165 -5.00 -20.04 -24.32
N ARG A 166 -5.28 -19.37 -25.45
CA ARG A 166 -5.94 -18.05 -25.46
C ARG A 166 -7.29 -18.01 -24.76
N ASP A 167 -8.10 -19.03 -24.92
CA ASP A 167 -9.45 -19.07 -24.31
C ASP A 167 -9.37 -19.21 -22.79
N ALA A 168 -8.46 -20.05 -22.29
CA ALA A 168 -8.20 -20.21 -20.86
C ALA A 168 -7.67 -18.91 -20.25
N VAL A 169 -6.71 -18.24 -20.89
CA VAL A 169 -6.17 -16.95 -20.46
C VAL A 169 -7.25 -15.88 -20.41
N LYS A 170 -8.07 -15.74 -21.45
CA LYS A 170 -9.17 -14.78 -21.51
C LYS A 170 -10.23 -15.03 -20.44
N ALA A 171 -10.60 -16.30 -20.21
CA ALA A 171 -11.58 -16.66 -19.18
C ALA A 171 -11.06 -16.30 -17.78
N LEU A 172 -9.78 -16.61 -17.49
CA LEU A 172 -9.11 -16.29 -16.25
C LEU A 172 -9.03 -14.78 -16.01
N VAL A 173 -8.50 -14.03 -16.98
CA VAL A 173 -8.35 -12.57 -16.88
C VAL A 173 -9.70 -11.88 -16.73
N ARG A 174 -10.75 -12.34 -17.42
CA ARG A 174 -12.10 -11.81 -17.27
C ARG A 174 -12.64 -12.00 -15.85
N ALA A 175 -12.38 -13.14 -15.24
CA ALA A 175 -12.81 -13.42 -13.85
C ALA A 175 -12.05 -12.54 -12.86
N VAL A 176 -10.74 -12.35 -13.05
CA VAL A 176 -9.91 -11.47 -12.24
C VAL A 176 -10.36 -10.01 -12.36
N LYS A 177 -10.59 -9.52 -13.59
CA LYS A 177 -11.10 -8.15 -13.82
C LYS A 177 -12.42 -7.92 -13.09
N ARG A 178 -13.36 -8.84 -13.16
CA ARG A 178 -14.65 -8.77 -12.44
C ARG A 178 -14.47 -8.70 -10.92
N ALA A 179 -13.55 -9.46 -10.38
CA ALA A 179 -13.28 -9.48 -8.94
C ALA A 179 -12.63 -8.17 -8.43
N LYS A 180 -11.77 -7.53 -9.24
CA LYS A 180 -11.13 -6.24 -8.92
C LYS A 180 -12.10 -5.05 -8.94
N VAL A 181 -13.17 -5.12 -9.72
CA VAL A 181 -14.19 -4.05 -9.81
C VAL A 181 -15.09 -3.99 -8.55
N GLY A 182 -14.88 -4.84 -7.55
CA GLY A 182 -15.50 -4.66 -6.23
C GLY A 182 -16.90 -5.27 -6.04
N LEU A 183 -17.38 -6.08 -6.97
CA LEU A 183 -18.68 -6.76 -6.88
C LEU A 183 -18.62 -8.04 -6.02
N LYS A 184 -17.75 -8.11 -5.01
CA LYS A 184 -17.42 -9.34 -4.32
C LYS A 184 -17.61 -9.29 -2.82
N ASP A 185 -18.06 -10.42 -2.26
CA ASP A 185 -18.06 -10.71 -0.83
C ASP A 185 -16.61 -10.79 -0.29
N PRO A 186 -16.21 -9.93 0.68
CA PRO A 186 -14.86 -9.93 1.23
C PRO A 186 -14.47 -11.24 1.93
N LYS A 187 -15.43 -12.09 2.28
CA LYS A 187 -15.21 -13.40 2.91
C LYS A 187 -14.85 -14.51 1.92
N ARG A 188 -14.88 -14.25 0.62
CA ARG A 188 -14.61 -15.26 -0.42
C ARG A 188 -13.28 -14.98 -1.14
N PRO A 189 -12.57 -16.01 -1.63
CA PRO A 189 -11.37 -15.84 -2.45
C PRO A 189 -11.68 -15.04 -3.72
N THR A 190 -10.74 -14.28 -4.26
CA THR A 190 -10.91 -13.46 -5.47
C THR A 190 -11.35 -14.27 -6.69
N GLY A 191 -10.90 -15.50 -6.80
CA GLY A 191 -11.33 -16.48 -7.77
C GLY A 191 -10.87 -17.87 -7.34
N SER A 192 -11.62 -18.87 -7.73
CA SER A 192 -11.25 -20.28 -7.62
C SER A 192 -11.34 -20.89 -9.01
N PHE A 193 -10.25 -21.49 -9.47
CA PHE A 193 -10.12 -22.01 -10.84
C PHE A 193 -9.62 -23.44 -10.79
N LEU A 194 -10.22 -24.28 -11.61
CA LEU A 194 -9.80 -25.66 -11.81
C LEU A 194 -9.20 -25.78 -13.23
N PHE A 195 -7.91 -26.16 -13.31
CA PHE A 195 -7.23 -26.36 -14.56
C PHE A 195 -7.13 -27.86 -14.87
N LEU A 196 -7.83 -28.31 -15.91
CA LEU A 196 -7.81 -29.70 -16.37
C LEU A 196 -7.08 -29.80 -17.70
N GLY A 197 -6.23 -30.80 -17.84
CA GLY A 197 -5.50 -31.05 -19.07
C GLY A 197 -4.26 -31.92 -18.86
N PRO A 198 -3.65 -32.45 -19.93
CA PRO A 198 -2.43 -33.27 -19.85
C PRO A 198 -1.25 -32.48 -19.30
N THR A 199 -0.18 -33.21 -18.95
CA THR A 199 1.10 -32.60 -18.55
C THR A 199 1.71 -31.77 -19.68
N GLY A 200 2.41 -30.69 -19.33
CA GLY A 200 3.13 -29.86 -20.30
C GLY A 200 2.29 -28.79 -21.02
N VAL A 201 0.98 -28.69 -20.81
CA VAL A 201 0.14 -27.67 -21.48
C VAL A 201 0.18 -26.28 -20.83
N GLY A 202 0.97 -26.09 -19.78
CA GLY A 202 1.21 -24.78 -19.15
C GLY A 202 0.32 -24.43 -17.95
N LYS A 203 -0.35 -25.42 -17.30
CA LYS A 203 -1.25 -25.18 -16.15
C LYS A 203 -0.53 -24.44 -15.00
N SER A 204 0.57 -24.95 -14.52
CA SER A 204 1.33 -24.35 -13.41
C SER A 204 2.04 -23.05 -13.83
N GLU A 205 2.45 -22.95 -15.10
CA GLU A 205 3.03 -21.70 -15.62
C GLU A 205 1.99 -20.58 -15.70
N LEU A 206 0.75 -20.88 -16.07
CA LEU A 206 -0.35 -19.92 -16.06
C LEU A 206 -0.59 -19.35 -14.63
N ALA A 207 -0.53 -20.19 -13.60
CA ALA A 207 -0.65 -19.75 -12.22
C ALA A 207 0.51 -18.83 -11.81
N LYS A 208 1.76 -19.14 -12.20
CA LYS A 208 2.93 -18.29 -11.94
C LYS A 208 2.80 -16.91 -12.59
N ARG A 209 2.42 -16.87 -13.87
CA ARG A 209 2.23 -15.60 -14.60
C ARG A 209 1.07 -14.79 -14.05
N LEU A 210 0.03 -15.46 -13.56
CA LEU A 210 -1.06 -14.78 -12.88
C LEU A 210 -0.59 -14.16 -11.56
N ALA A 211 0.18 -14.86 -10.74
CA ALA A 211 0.75 -14.32 -9.49
C ALA A 211 1.63 -13.10 -9.76
N GLU A 212 2.52 -13.18 -10.75
CA GLU A 212 3.40 -12.09 -11.17
C GLU A 212 2.61 -10.83 -11.59
N ASN A 213 1.58 -11.02 -12.40
CA ASN A 213 0.74 -9.90 -12.88
C ASN A 213 -0.15 -9.29 -11.80
N LEU A 214 -0.69 -10.11 -10.87
CA LEU A 214 -1.60 -9.62 -9.82
C LEU A 214 -0.89 -9.06 -8.60
N PHE A 215 0.24 -9.66 -8.22
CA PHE A 215 0.92 -9.39 -6.96
C PHE A 215 2.37 -8.90 -7.16
N GLY A 216 2.80 -8.70 -8.39
CA GLY A 216 4.10 -8.13 -8.75
C GLY A 216 5.29 -9.08 -8.60
N SER A 217 5.11 -10.28 -8.02
CA SER A 217 6.17 -11.29 -7.89
C SER A 217 5.59 -12.70 -7.90
N ILE A 218 6.36 -13.64 -8.44
CA ILE A 218 6.10 -15.08 -8.36
C ILE A 218 6.17 -15.57 -6.90
N ASP A 219 6.94 -14.90 -6.04
CA ASP A 219 7.09 -15.22 -4.61
C ASP A 219 5.79 -14.99 -3.80
N ASN A 220 4.81 -14.31 -4.39
CA ASN A 220 3.47 -14.17 -3.84
C ASN A 220 2.53 -15.30 -4.28
N MET A 221 3.11 -16.49 -4.53
CA MET A 221 2.40 -17.72 -4.82
C MET A 221 2.89 -18.83 -3.88
N ILE A 222 1.92 -19.50 -3.23
CA ILE A 222 2.18 -20.77 -2.53
C ILE A 222 1.85 -21.91 -3.50
N ARG A 223 2.80 -22.80 -3.70
CA ARG A 223 2.57 -24.08 -4.38
C ARG A 223 2.52 -25.19 -3.35
N ILE A 224 1.44 -25.94 -3.36
CA ILE A 224 1.22 -27.12 -2.53
C ILE A 224 1.00 -28.31 -3.46
N ASP A 225 1.86 -29.30 -3.34
CA ASP A 225 1.71 -30.57 -4.03
C ASP A 225 0.76 -31.46 -3.24
N MET A 226 -0.46 -31.68 -3.77
CA MET A 226 -1.49 -32.42 -3.08
C MET A 226 -1.21 -33.91 -2.99
N SER A 227 -0.28 -34.43 -3.79
CA SER A 227 0.15 -35.83 -3.69
C SER A 227 0.80 -36.15 -2.34
N GLU A 228 1.44 -35.14 -1.68
CA GLU A 228 2.01 -35.29 -0.34
C GLU A 228 0.96 -35.34 0.77
N TYR A 229 -0.29 -35.01 0.47
CA TYR A 229 -1.39 -34.87 1.44
C TYR A 229 -2.50 -35.92 1.28
N MET A 230 -2.25 -37.01 0.59
CA MET A 230 -3.23 -38.06 0.36
C MET A 230 -3.65 -38.81 1.63
N GLU A 231 -2.77 -38.86 2.64
CA GLU A 231 -3.06 -39.55 3.89
C GLU A 231 -3.73 -38.65 4.93
N LYS A 232 -4.70 -39.19 5.69
CA LYS A 232 -5.50 -38.39 6.67
C LYS A 232 -4.66 -37.63 7.69
N HIS A 233 -3.53 -38.17 8.13
CA HIS A 233 -2.67 -37.52 9.12
C HIS A 233 -1.81 -36.40 8.52
N THR A 234 -1.62 -36.36 7.20
CA THR A 234 -0.86 -35.28 6.55
C THR A 234 -1.69 -34.01 6.39
N VAL A 235 -3.02 -34.12 6.39
CA VAL A 235 -3.92 -32.94 6.33
C VAL A 235 -3.71 -32.00 7.52
N SER A 236 -3.39 -32.53 8.72
CA SER A 236 -3.05 -31.71 9.89
C SER A 236 -1.80 -30.86 9.68
N ARG A 237 -0.84 -31.26 8.86
CA ARG A 237 0.32 -30.47 8.48
C ARG A 237 -0.08 -29.27 7.59
N LEU A 238 -1.14 -29.41 6.81
CA LEU A 238 -1.61 -28.38 5.90
C LEU A 238 -2.39 -27.28 6.65
N ILE A 239 -3.37 -27.68 7.49
CA ILE A 239 -4.29 -26.75 8.17
C ILE A 239 -3.97 -26.52 9.63
N GLY A 240 -3.07 -27.30 10.24
CA GLY A 240 -2.72 -27.27 11.65
C GLY A 240 -3.34 -28.42 12.45
N SER A 241 -2.73 -28.74 13.59
CA SER A 241 -3.23 -29.75 14.51
C SER A 241 -4.38 -29.23 15.37
N PRO A 242 -5.37 -30.05 15.73
CA PRO A 242 -6.41 -29.68 16.67
C PRO A 242 -5.84 -29.32 18.06
N PRO A 243 -6.54 -28.51 18.86
CA PRO A 243 -6.14 -28.22 20.24
C PRO A 243 -5.85 -29.49 21.05
N GLY A 244 -4.73 -29.50 21.77
CA GLY A 244 -4.29 -30.62 22.60
C GLY A 244 -3.40 -31.65 21.91
N TYR A 245 -3.12 -31.53 20.62
CA TYR A 245 -2.17 -32.37 19.90
C TYR A 245 -0.81 -31.68 19.73
N VAL A 246 0.24 -32.51 19.64
CA VAL A 246 1.61 -32.01 19.38
C VAL A 246 1.64 -31.24 18.07
N GLY A 247 2.23 -30.03 18.09
CA GLY A 247 2.31 -29.16 16.91
C GLY A 247 1.14 -28.17 16.74
N PHE A 248 0.22 -28.07 17.72
CA PHE A 248 -0.88 -27.09 17.70
C PHE A 248 -0.37 -25.63 17.60
N GLU A 249 0.71 -25.29 18.33
CA GLU A 249 1.27 -23.93 18.34
C GLU A 249 1.99 -23.54 17.03
N SER A 250 2.44 -24.50 16.26
CA SER A 250 3.19 -24.23 15.02
C SER A 250 2.30 -23.89 13.82
N GLY A 251 0.97 -24.10 13.95
CA GLY A 251 0.03 -23.88 12.84
C GLY A 251 0.26 -24.82 11.65
N GLY A 252 -0.56 -24.71 10.60
CA GLY A 252 -0.40 -25.46 9.36
C GLY A 252 0.35 -24.67 8.30
N VAL A 253 0.98 -25.35 7.37
CA VAL A 253 1.76 -24.75 6.28
C VAL A 253 0.91 -23.74 5.48
N LEU A 254 -0.31 -24.09 5.13
CA LEU A 254 -1.23 -23.21 4.40
C LEU A 254 -1.73 -22.07 5.29
N THR A 255 -2.19 -22.38 6.50
CA THR A 255 -2.77 -21.39 7.40
C THR A 255 -1.76 -20.34 7.84
N GLU A 256 -0.54 -20.75 8.20
CA GLU A 256 0.54 -19.83 8.55
C GLU A 256 0.98 -18.96 7.36
N SER A 257 1.05 -19.55 6.17
CA SER A 257 1.42 -18.81 4.97
C SER A 257 0.38 -17.75 4.62
N ILE A 258 -0.93 -18.07 4.71
CA ILE A 258 -2.02 -17.13 4.50
C ILE A 258 -2.04 -16.06 5.60
N ARG A 259 -1.75 -16.42 6.85
CA ARG A 259 -1.67 -15.48 7.96
C ARG A 259 -0.58 -14.43 7.74
N ARG A 260 0.61 -14.88 7.28
CA ARG A 260 1.75 -13.99 6.98
C ARG A 260 1.56 -13.15 5.73
N LYS A 261 0.99 -13.75 4.67
CA LYS A 261 0.75 -13.09 3.39
C LYS A 261 -0.70 -13.34 2.94
N PRO A 262 -1.67 -12.54 3.37
CA PRO A 262 -3.09 -12.76 3.04
C PRO A 262 -3.42 -12.51 1.55
N TYR A 263 -2.57 -11.76 0.84
CA TYR A 263 -2.74 -11.45 -0.58
C TYR A 263 -1.73 -12.23 -1.42
N GLN A 264 -2.12 -13.43 -1.81
CA GLN A 264 -1.28 -14.32 -2.60
C GLN A 264 -2.12 -15.28 -3.44
N LEU A 265 -1.50 -15.95 -4.38
CA LEU A 265 -2.06 -17.04 -5.15
C LEU A 265 -1.73 -18.37 -4.48
N ILE A 266 -2.74 -19.22 -4.33
CA ILE A 266 -2.55 -20.59 -3.83
C ILE A 266 -2.74 -21.53 -5.02
N LEU A 267 -1.68 -22.26 -5.36
CA LEU A 267 -1.69 -23.31 -6.36
C LEU A 267 -1.70 -24.67 -5.64
N LEU A 268 -2.82 -25.38 -5.75
CA LEU A 268 -2.92 -26.77 -5.36
C LEU A 268 -2.61 -27.60 -6.61
N ASP A 269 -1.45 -28.21 -6.66
CA ASP A 269 -0.99 -28.98 -7.81
C ASP A 269 -1.23 -30.47 -7.56
N GLU A 270 -1.44 -31.23 -8.61
CA GLU A 270 -1.61 -32.69 -8.54
C GLU A 270 -2.82 -33.14 -7.65
N ILE A 271 -4.00 -32.48 -7.82
CA ILE A 271 -5.25 -32.81 -7.10
C ILE A 271 -5.83 -34.11 -7.64
#